data_aba81a79ed0006079460c7b96d1c8379
#
_entry.id   aba81a79ed0006079460c7b96d1c8379
#
_cell.length_a   1.000
_cell.length_b   1.000
_cell.length_c   1.000
_cell.angle_alpha   90.00
_cell.angle_beta   90.00
_cell.angle_gamma   90.00
#
_symmetry.space_group_name_H-M   'P 1'
#
loop_
_entity.id
_entity.type
_entity.pdbx_description
1 polymer ?
#
loop_
_entity_poly.entity_id
_entity_poly.type
_entity_poly.pdbx_seq_one_letter_code
_entity_poly.pdbx_strand_id
1 'polypeptide(L)'
;PALSAIPALNCAHGGVFQRPKDLENLTELERIHLPKISLPPVVEDGAQASIVCSVDHPMDEDHYIKSIQIMNFQDPVVIKGKFFFTPANGEAYLSTQIRLSGGDGEVWVVAECNQHGKWAANKKVTVAAGGC
;
A
#
# COMPACT_ATOMS: atom_id res chain seq x y z
N PRO A 1 28.15 3.63 -6.94
CA PRO A 1 28.11 5.09 -6.78
C PRO A 1 26.72 5.57 -6.42
N ALA A 2 25.98 6.08 -7.39
CA ALA A 2 24.65 6.63 -7.06
C ALA A 2 23.75 5.62 -6.37
N LEU A 3 23.89 4.35 -6.64
CA LEU A 3 23.07 3.32 -6.07
C LEU A 3 23.32 3.13 -4.57
N SER A 4 24.49 3.44 -4.09
CA SER A 4 24.81 3.26 -2.67
C SER A 4 24.07 4.24 -1.78
N ALA A 5 23.71 5.40 -2.28
CA ALA A 5 22.98 6.38 -1.50
C ALA A 5 21.53 5.98 -1.23
N ILE A 6 20.92 5.27 -2.17
CA ILE A 6 19.52 4.88 -2.07
C ILE A 6 19.25 3.93 -0.91
N PRO A 7 20.03 2.86 -0.73
CA PRO A 7 19.85 1.98 0.42
C PRO A 7 20.04 2.71 1.75
N ALA A 8 20.99 3.62 1.81
CA ALA A 8 21.23 4.37 3.04
C ALA A 8 20.03 5.24 3.39
N LEU A 9 19.44 5.91 2.41
CA LEU A 9 18.26 6.73 2.65
C LEU A 9 17.09 5.88 3.15
N ASN A 10 16.90 4.72 2.54
CA ASN A 10 15.83 3.85 2.94
C ASN A 10 16.00 3.34 4.37
N CYS A 11 17.21 3.02 4.74
CA CYS A 11 17.51 2.61 6.10
C CYS A 11 17.22 3.73 7.10
N ALA A 12 17.51 4.96 6.73
CA ALA A 12 17.29 6.10 7.60
C ALA A 12 15.81 6.31 7.91
N HIS A 13 14.94 5.84 7.05
CA HIS A 13 13.49 5.94 7.23
C HIS A 13 12.87 4.68 7.82
N GLY A 14 13.68 3.78 8.32
CA GLY A 14 13.20 2.60 9.01
C GLY A 14 12.60 1.52 8.12
N GLY A 15 12.81 1.60 6.83
CA GLY A 15 12.29 0.57 5.96
C GLY A 15 12.51 0.86 4.49
N VAL A 16 12.56 -0.22 3.72
CA VAL A 16 12.70 -0.17 2.27
C VAL A 16 11.45 -0.78 1.67
N PHE A 17 10.80 -0.01 0.79
CA PHE A 17 9.67 -0.51 0.02
C PHE A 17 10.19 -1.13 -1.27
N GLN A 18 9.86 -2.37 -1.50
CA GLN A 18 10.18 -3.03 -2.74
C GLN A 18 9.08 -2.74 -3.76
N ARG A 19 9.48 -2.46 -4.98
CA ARG A 19 8.56 -2.21 -6.08
C ARG A 19 9.04 -3.00 -7.29
N PRO A 20 8.11 -3.53 -8.09
CA PRO A 20 8.51 -4.22 -9.31
C PRO A 20 9.13 -3.23 -10.29
N LYS A 21 10.09 -3.70 -11.05
CA LYS A 21 10.71 -2.91 -12.11
C LYS A 21 9.79 -2.72 -13.30
N ASP A 22 8.98 -3.72 -13.56
CA ASP A 22 8.07 -3.74 -14.70
C ASP A 22 6.72 -4.28 -14.24
N LEU A 23 5.72 -3.39 -14.22
CA LEU A 23 4.37 -3.74 -13.77
C LEU A 23 3.64 -4.68 -14.73
N GLU A 24 4.10 -4.74 -15.98
CA GLU A 24 3.49 -5.63 -16.97
C GLU A 24 4.05 -7.05 -16.94
N ASN A 25 5.26 -7.19 -16.40
CA ASN A 25 5.97 -8.47 -16.34
C ASN A 25 6.46 -8.76 -14.93
N LEU A 26 5.52 -9.08 -14.04
CA LEU A 26 5.85 -9.37 -12.65
C LEU A 26 6.45 -10.76 -12.50
N THR A 27 7.48 -10.87 -11.68
CA THR A 27 7.96 -12.18 -11.25
C THR A 27 6.94 -12.82 -10.32
N GLU A 28 7.06 -14.12 -10.08
CA GLU A 28 6.17 -14.82 -9.17
C GLU A 28 6.24 -14.22 -7.76
N LEU A 29 7.43 -13.90 -7.30
CA LEU A 29 7.63 -13.28 -5.99
C LEU A 29 6.94 -11.91 -5.91
N GLU A 30 7.09 -11.09 -6.93
CA GLU A 30 6.44 -9.78 -6.98
C GLU A 30 4.92 -9.90 -7.01
N ARG A 31 4.42 -10.83 -7.78
CA ARG A 31 2.99 -11.01 -7.97
C ARG A 31 2.27 -11.39 -6.68
N ILE A 32 2.85 -12.26 -5.87
CA ILE A 32 2.21 -12.68 -4.63
C ILE A 32 2.38 -11.67 -3.48
N HIS A 33 3.33 -10.74 -3.60
CA HIS A 33 3.57 -9.76 -2.54
C HIS A 33 3.00 -8.37 -2.84
N LEU A 34 2.73 -8.07 -4.11
CA LEU A 34 2.28 -6.74 -4.49
C LEU A 34 0.82 -6.51 -4.10
N PRO A 35 0.52 -5.46 -3.32
CA PRO A 35 -0.86 -5.17 -2.95
C PRO A 35 -1.71 -4.80 -4.16
N LYS A 36 -2.95 -5.25 -4.15
CA LYS A 36 -3.97 -4.84 -5.11
C LYS A 36 -4.82 -3.76 -4.47
N ILE A 37 -5.02 -2.67 -5.20
CA ILE A 37 -5.79 -1.52 -4.70
C ILE A 37 -7.04 -1.36 -5.56
N SER A 38 -8.19 -1.40 -4.94
CA SER A 38 -9.46 -1.07 -5.58
C SER A 38 -9.94 0.27 -5.04
N LEU A 39 -9.89 1.29 -5.88
CA LEU A 39 -10.27 2.64 -5.54
C LEU A 39 -10.77 3.30 -6.83
N PRO A 40 -11.94 3.95 -6.83
CA PRO A 40 -12.40 4.63 -8.04
C PRO A 40 -11.39 5.68 -8.49
N PRO A 41 -11.17 5.83 -9.80
CA PRO A 41 -10.24 6.86 -10.29
C PRO A 41 -10.70 8.28 -9.96
N VAL A 42 -12.00 8.47 -9.79
CA VAL A 42 -12.58 9.73 -9.34
C VAL A 42 -13.41 9.47 -8.09
N VAL A 43 -13.07 10.14 -7.01
CA VAL A 43 -13.79 10.08 -5.73
C VAL A 43 -14.59 11.36 -5.60
N GLU A 44 -15.91 11.26 -5.50
CA GLU A 44 -16.77 12.45 -5.40
C GLU A 44 -16.68 13.11 -4.03
N ASP A 45 -16.63 12.32 -2.97
CA ASP A 45 -16.54 12.80 -1.59
C ASP A 45 -15.31 12.23 -0.90
N GLY A 46 -14.29 13.07 -0.75
CA GLY A 46 -13.04 12.68 -0.10
C GLY A 46 -13.15 12.39 1.38
N ALA A 47 -14.28 12.77 2.02
CA ALA A 47 -14.50 12.43 3.42
C ALA A 47 -14.76 10.93 3.60
N GLN A 48 -15.21 10.25 2.56
CA GLN A 48 -15.61 8.86 2.61
C GLN A 48 -15.16 8.10 1.36
N ALA A 49 -13.86 8.08 1.10
CA ALA A 49 -13.32 7.35 -0.04
C ALA A 49 -13.20 5.86 0.31
N SER A 50 -14.00 5.05 -0.34
CA SER A 50 -13.97 3.59 -0.12
C SER A 50 -12.77 2.97 -0.82
N ILE A 51 -12.02 2.17 -0.11
CA ILE A 51 -10.83 1.50 -0.63
C ILE A 51 -10.83 0.04 -0.21
N VAL A 52 -10.45 -0.83 -1.14
CA VAL A 52 -10.22 -2.25 -0.85
C VAL A 52 -8.78 -2.57 -1.20
N CYS A 53 -8.08 -3.14 -0.25
CA CYS A 53 -6.70 -3.58 -0.42
C CYS A 53 -6.62 -5.07 -0.17
N SER A 54 -5.93 -5.78 -1.04
CA SER A 54 -5.73 -7.22 -0.86
C SER A 54 -4.37 -7.63 -1.38
N VAL A 55 -3.87 -8.75 -0.87
CA VAL A 55 -2.62 -9.33 -1.32
C VAL A 55 -2.86 -10.82 -1.52
N ASP A 56 -2.57 -11.31 -2.72
CA ASP A 56 -2.68 -12.75 -3.03
C ASP A 56 -1.47 -13.50 -2.49
N HIS A 57 -1.40 -13.59 -1.18
CA HIS A 57 -0.25 -14.10 -0.46
C HIS A 57 -0.70 -15.23 0.47
N PRO A 58 0.14 -16.26 0.67
CA PRO A 58 -0.15 -17.27 1.69
C PRO A 58 -0.34 -16.63 3.06
N MET A 59 -1.19 -17.24 3.87
CA MET A 59 -1.39 -16.84 5.26
C MET A 59 -1.10 -18.05 6.15
N ASP A 60 0.13 -18.56 6.02
CA ASP A 60 0.62 -19.69 6.82
C ASP A 60 1.33 -19.17 8.06
N GLU A 61 1.48 -20.01 9.06
CA GLU A 61 2.10 -19.59 10.32
C GLU A 61 3.52 -19.07 10.15
N ASP A 62 4.25 -19.60 9.17
CA ASP A 62 5.63 -19.21 8.91
C ASP A 62 5.78 -18.23 7.75
N HIS A 63 4.74 -17.99 6.96
CA HIS A 63 4.81 -17.11 5.81
C HIS A 63 3.46 -16.41 5.60
N TYR A 64 3.35 -15.16 6.00
CA TYR A 64 2.08 -14.42 5.96
C TYR A 64 2.31 -12.92 5.85
N ILE A 65 1.27 -12.21 5.48
CA ILE A 65 1.28 -10.73 5.48
C ILE A 65 0.98 -10.25 6.89
N LYS A 66 1.90 -9.49 7.45
CA LYS A 66 1.81 -8.96 8.82
C LYS A 66 0.96 -7.71 8.91
N SER A 67 1.02 -6.85 7.89
CA SER A 67 0.32 -5.58 7.93
C SER A 67 0.09 -5.03 6.53
N ILE A 68 -0.93 -4.20 6.42
CA ILE A 68 -1.18 -3.36 5.23
C ILE A 68 -1.31 -1.92 5.75
N GLN A 69 -0.56 -1.00 5.16
CA GLN A 69 -0.58 0.41 5.51
C GLN A 69 -1.00 1.24 4.30
N ILE A 70 -1.93 2.17 4.53
CA ILE A 70 -2.45 3.04 3.48
C ILE A 70 -1.93 4.46 3.73
N MET A 71 -1.39 5.09 2.69
CA MET A 71 -0.79 6.43 2.79
C MET A 71 -1.20 7.32 1.62
N ASN A 72 -1.24 8.62 1.89
CA ASN A 72 -1.37 9.64 0.87
C ASN A 72 -0.43 10.79 1.23
N PHE A 73 0.64 10.95 0.45
CA PHE A 73 1.67 11.94 0.76
C PHE A 73 1.25 13.38 0.44
N GLN A 74 0.17 13.57 -0.30
CA GLN A 74 -0.35 14.90 -0.61
C GLN A 74 -1.17 15.49 0.54
N ASP A 75 -1.57 14.68 1.49
CA ASP A 75 -2.37 15.12 2.63
C ASP A 75 -1.49 15.47 3.84
N PRO A 76 -1.94 16.40 4.69
CA PRO A 76 -1.24 16.69 5.94
C PRO A 76 -1.12 15.47 6.85
N VAL A 77 -2.16 14.63 6.89
CA VAL A 77 -2.12 13.36 7.60
C VAL A 77 -1.80 12.29 6.59
N VAL A 78 -0.54 11.91 6.53
CA VAL A 78 -0.02 11.00 5.50
C VAL A 78 -0.55 9.58 5.69
N ILE A 79 -0.42 9.02 6.89
CA ILE A 79 -0.83 7.64 7.18
C ILE A 79 -2.34 7.61 7.41
N LYS A 80 -3.06 6.93 6.54
CA LYS A 80 -4.51 6.79 6.65
C LYS A 80 -4.93 5.63 7.52
N GLY A 81 -4.08 4.63 7.65
CA GLY A 81 -4.31 3.51 8.53
C GLY A 81 -3.25 2.45 8.37
N LYS A 82 -3.03 1.69 9.41
CA LYS A 82 -2.17 0.51 9.39
C LYS A 82 -2.93 -0.62 10.05
N PHE A 83 -3.08 -1.72 9.33
CA PHE A 83 -3.93 -2.84 9.73
C PHE A 83 -3.07 -4.09 9.85
N PHE A 84 -3.17 -4.76 10.98
CA PHE A 84 -2.33 -5.90 11.28
C PHE A 84 -3.09 -7.20 11.05
N PHE A 85 -2.39 -8.18 10.49
CA PHE A 85 -2.95 -9.48 10.16
C PHE A 85 -2.16 -10.58 10.85
N THR A 86 -2.83 -11.70 11.04
CA THR A 86 -2.21 -12.95 11.51
C THR A 86 -2.65 -14.08 10.59
N PRO A 87 -1.99 -15.24 10.65
CA PRO A 87 -2.46 -16.40 9.85
C PRO A 87 -3.92 -16.77 10.12
N ALA A 88 -4.44 -16.45 11.29
CA ALA A 88 -5.84 -16.70 11.63
C ALA A 88 -6.83 -15.94 10.73
N ASN A 89 -6.40 -14.85 10.10
CA ASN A 89 -7.24 -14.11 9.16
C ASN A 89 -7.54 -14.90 7.89
N GLY A 90 -6.65 -15.81 7.51
CA GLY A 90 -6.82 -16.65 6.33
C GLY A 90 -6.56 -15.95 5.01
N GLU A 91 -6.78 -14.66 4.94
CA GLU A 91 -6.60 -13.86 3.74
C GLU A 91 -6.17 -12.44 4.12
N ALA A 92 -5.23 -11.89 3.37
CA ALA A 92 -4.81 -10.50 3.54
C ALA A 92 -5.75 -9.59 2.73
N TYR A 93 -6.88 -9.27 3.32
CA TYR A 93 -7.94 -8.51 2.69
C TYR A 93 -8.45 -7.44 3.64
N LEU A 94 -8.64 -6.23 3.12
CA LEU A 94 -9.04 -5.07 3.90
C LEU A 94 -10.00 -4.22 3.08
N SER A 95 -11.16 -3.89 3.64
CA SER A 95 -12.10 -2.95 3.05
C SER A 95 -12.41 -1.87 4.08
N THR A 96 -12.17 -0.62 3.72
CA THR A 96 -12.34 0.49 4.65
C THR A 96 -12.64 1.79 3.91
N GLN A 97 -12.82 2.85 4.66
CA GLN A 97 -12.95 4.21 4.14
C GLN A 97 -11.82 5.07 4.67
N ILE A 98 -11.31 5.95 3.81
CA ILE A 98 -10.25 6.89 4.18
C ILE A 98 -10.65 8.30 3.80
N ARG A 99 -10.01 9.30 4.41
CA ARG A 99 -10.17 10.70 4.05
C ARG A 99 -9.08 11.12 3.09
N LEU A 100 -9.47 11.82 2.04
CA LEU A 100 -8.56 12.34 1.03
C LEU A 100 -8.84 13.83 0.81
N SER A 101 -7.77 14.60 0.66
CA SER A 101 -7.88 16.00 0.25
C SER A 101 -8.35 16.11 -1.19
N GLY A 102 -8.98 17.24 -1.54
CA GLY A 102 -9.44 17.49 -2.90
C GLY A 102 -8.29 17.64 -3.88
N GLY A 103 -8.57 17.33 -5.13
CA GLY A 103 -7.62 17.44 -6.22
C GLY A 103 -6.98 16.12 -6.60
N ASP A 104 -5.94 16.21 -7.42
CA ASP A 104 -5.21 15.03 -7.88
C ASP A 104 -4.25 14.55 -6.81
N GLY A 105 -4.22 13.25 -6.61
CA GLY A 105 -3.34 12.63 -5.63
C GLY A 105 -3.00 11.21 -5.99
N GLU A 106 -2.28 10.56 -5.08
CA GLU A 106 -1.83 9.20 -5.28
C GLU A 106 -1.87 8.47 -3.95
N VAL A 107 -2.61 7.37 -3.91
CA VAL A 107 -2.71 6.53 -2.72
C VAL A 107 -1.67 5.43 -2.81
N TRP A 108 -0.90 5.27 -1.75
CA TRP A 108 0.11 4.24 -1.63
C TRP A 108 -0.33 3.19 -0.62
N VAL A 109 -0.10 1.94 -0.96
CA VAL A 109 -0.40 0.82 -0.07
C VAL A 109 0.85 -0.03 0.07
N VAL A 110 1.24 -0.28 1.32
CA VAL A 110 2.43 -1.07 1.64
C VAL A 110 2.00 -2.30 2.40
N ALA A 111 2.31 -3.48 1.85
CA ALA A 111 2.09 -4.76 2.51
C ALA A 111 3.41 -5.29 3.04
N GLU A 112 3.43 -5.74 4.27
CA GLU A 112 4.62 -6.30 4.88
C GLU A 112 4.49 -7.80 5.06
N CYS A 113 5.41 -8.54 4.43
CA CYS A 113 5.54 -9.99 4.60
C CYS A 113 6.55 -10.26 5.71
N ASN A 114 6.29 -11.28 6.52
CA ASN A 114 7.19 -11.61 7.62
C ASN A 114 8.56 -12.14 7.15
N GLN A 115 8.66 -12.62 5.91
CA GLN A 115 9.91 -13.15 5.37
C GLN A 115 10.55 -12.28 4.29
N HIS A 116 9.75 -11.57 3.49
CA HIS A 116 10.24 -10.88 2.29
C HIS A 116 10.14 -9.36 2.36
N GLY A 117 9.81 -8.80 3.52
CA GLY A 117 9.81 -7.37 3.73
C GLY A 117 8.58 -6.65 3.22
N LYS A 118 8.75 -5.38 2.91
CA LYS A 118 7.65 -4.47 2.54
C LYS A 118 7.56 -4.30 1.04
N TRP A 119 6.35 -4.38 0.52
CA TRP A 119 6.05 -4.25 -0.90
C TRP A 119 5.02 -3.16 -1.11
N ALA A 120 5.30 -2.23 -2.00
CA ALA A 120 4.46 -1.05 -2.21
C ALA A 120 3.80 -1.05 -3.58
N ALA A 121 2.56 -0.63 -3.61
CA ALA A 121 1.84 -0.31 -4.84
C ALA A 121 1.19 1.05 -4.67
N ASN A 122 0.84 1.69 -5.79
CA ASN A 122 0.21 3.00 -5.76
C ASN A 122 -0.87 3.09 -6.82
N LYS A 123 -1.80 4.01 -6.60
CA LYS A 123 -2.87 4.27 -7.55
C LYS A 123 -3.21 5.75 -7.54
N LYS A 124 -3.31 6.34 -8.72
CA LYS A 124 -3.70 7.74 -8.88
C LYS A 124 -5.20 7.88 -8.67
N VAL A 125 -5.58 9.00 -8.06
CA VAL A 125 -6.97 9.31 -7.76
C VAL A 125 -7.20 10.80 -7.88
N THR A 126 -8.38 11.17 -8.39
CA THR A 126 -8.84 12.57 -8.42
C THR A 126 -10.02 12.69 -7.46
N VAL A 127 -9.94 13.63 -6.53
CA VAL A 127 -10.97 13.85 -5.52
C VAL A 127 -11.71 15.15 -5.84
N ALA A 128 -13.00 15.03 -6.14
CA ALA A 128 -13.80 16.19 -6.55
C ALA A 128 -14.10 17.14 -5.39
N ALA A 129 -14.40 16.58 -4.21
CA ALA A 129 -14.65 17.39 -3.01
C ALA A 129 -13.81 16.82 -1.87
N GLY A 130 -12.90 17.64 -1.35
CA GLY A 130 -11.98 17.22 -0.30
C GLY A 130 -12.67 16.87 1.00
N GLY A 131 -12.06 15.93 1.75
CA GLY A 131 -12.54 15.47 3.04
C GLY A 131 -11.85 16.13 4.22
N CYS A 132 -11.37 17.33 4.09
CA CYS A 132 -10.66 18.03 5.17
C CYS A 132 -11.57 18.41 6.38
#